data_22ce12e6689d2d296c0b8e9083e17ed0
#
_entry.id   22ce12e6689d2d296c0b8e9083e17ed0
#
_cell.length_a   1.000
_cell.length_b   1.000
_cell.length_c   1.000
_cell.angle_alpha   90.00
_cell.angle_beta   90.00
_cell.angle_gamma   90.00
#
_symmetry.space_group_name_H-M   'P 1'
#
loop_
_entity.id
_entity.type
_entity.pdbx_description
1 polymer ?
#
loop_
_entity_poly.entity_id
_entity_poly.type
_entity_poly.pdbx_seq_one_letter_code
_entity_poly.pdbx_strand_id
1 'polypeptide(L)'
;SAASDVYKRQIQAQILKLMNDLKKEKGTSILFITHDLGVINEMADDVAVMYCGQVVEKAPVRSIFGDNSYLHPYTEGLLYSIPRLDTPTGIRLEAIPGAVPHPLDLPKGCKFAPRCKYATDKCREMEPELNEVEPGHMVRCFYPKKGERN
;
A
#
# COMPACT_ATOMS: atom_id res chain seq x y z
N SER A 1 -20.38 -11.32 -15.16
CA SER A 1 -20.97 -12.57 -14.61
C SER A 1 -19.88 -13.37 -13.92
N ALA A 2 -20.21 -14.16 -12.89
CA ALA A 2 -19.22 -14.91 -12.10
C ALA A 2 -18.24 -15.74 -12.96
N ALA A 3 -18.69 -16.35 -14.06
CA ALA A 3 -17.85 -17.09 -15.00
C ALA A 3 -16.81 -16.18 -15.69
N SER A 4 -17.16 -14.93 -16.04
CA SER A 4 -16.22 -13.97 -16.62
C SER A 4 -15.14 -13.53 -15.64
N ASP A 5 -15.47 -13.44 -14.36
CA ASP A 5 -14.51 -13.00 -13.33
C ASP A 5 -13.53 -14.12 -12.96
N VAL A 6 -13.98 -15.38 -12.95
CA VAL A 6 -13.10 -16.55 -12.80
C VAL A 6 -12.12 -16.64 -13.95
N TYR A 7 -12.59 -16.48 -15.18
CA TYR A 7 -11.73 -16.52 -16.38
C TYR A 7 -10.67 -15.40 -16.37
N LYS A 8 -11.07 -14.16 -16.00
CA LYS A 8 -10.13 -13.04 -15.87
C LYS A 8 -9.03 -13.32 -14.84
N ARG A 9 -9.39 -13.86 -13.68
CA ARG A 9 -8.41 -14.22 -12.64
C ARG A 9 -7.44 -15.31 -13.09
N GLN A 10 -7.93 -16.31 -13.85
CA GLN A 10 -7.08 -17.38 -14.38
C GLN A 10 -6.05 -16.83 -15.38
N ILE A 11 -6.49 -15.96 -16.31
CA ILE A 11 -5.59 -15.32 -17.28
C ILE A 11 -4.58 -14.43 -16.56
N GLN A 12 -5.02 -13.63 -15.58
CA GLN A 12 -4.12 -12.80 -14.76
C GLN A 12 -3.04 -13.65 -14.11
N ALA A 13 -3.40 -14.75 -13.44
CA ALA A 13 -2.45 -15.65 -12.79
C ALA A 13 -1.43 -16.25 -13.79
N GLN A 14 -1.88 -16.63 -14.99
CA GLN A 14 -0.98 -17.15 -16.04
C GLN A 14 0.01 -16.09 -16.52
N ILE A 15 -0.45 -14.84 -16.70
CA ILE A 15 0.42 -13.73 -17.12
C ILE A 15 1.45 -13.43 -16.03
N LEU A 16 1.04 -13.36 -14.77
CA LEU A 16 1.94 -13.11 -13.64
C LEU A 16 3.00 -14.21 -13.51
N LYS A 17 2.60 -15.47 -13.69
CA LYS A 17 3.55 -16.59 -13.72
C LYS A 17 4.56 -16.43 -14.85
N LEU A 18 4.12 -16.14 -16.06
CA LEU A 18 5.00 -15.92 -17.22
C LEU A 18 5.99 -14.77 -16.96
N MET A 19 5.52 -13.67 -16.39
CA MET A 19 6.39 -12.53 -16.02
C MET A 19 7.46 -12.94 -15.00
N ASN A 20 7.09 -13.72 -13.98
CA ASN A 20 8.04 -14.23 -12.99
C ASN A 20 9.07 -15.18 -13.61
N ASP A 21 8.65 -16.04 -14.53
CA ASP A 21 9.55 -16.97 -15.22
C ASP A 21 10.54 -16.19 -16.11
N LEU A 22 10.08 -15.17 -16.83
CA LEU A 22 10.94 -14.28 -17.62
C LEU A 22 11.91 -13.48 -16.75
N LYS A 23 11.45 -12.96 -15.60
CA LYS A 23 12.31 -12.27 -14.63
C LYS A 23 13.48 -13.15 -14.21
N LYS A 24 13.20 -14.42 -13.87
CA LYS A 24 14.22 -15.39 -13.45
C LYS A 24 15.14 -15.81 -14.59
N GLU A 25 14.58 -16.08 -15.77
CA GLU A 25 15.35 -16.57 -16.93
C GLU A 25 16.29 -15.52 -17.52
N LYS A 26 15.81 -14.27 -17.62
CA LYS A 26 16.54 -13.17 -18.25
C LYS A 26 17.29 -12.28 -17.27
N GLY A 27 17.10 -12.43 -15.96
CA GLY A 27 17.69 -11.55 -14.94
C GLY A 27 17.21 -10.10 -15.05
N THR A 28 16.00 -9.87 -15.58
CA THR A 28 15.44 -8.52 -15.78
C THR A 28 14.73 -8.03 -14.54
N SER A 29 14.71 -6.70 -14.34
CA SER A 29 13.88 -6.04 -13.35
C SER A 29 12.55 -5.63 -13.97
N ILE A 30 11.47 -5.75 -13.22
CA ILE A 30 10.11 -5.38 -13.64
C ILE A 30 9.61 -4.26 -12.74
N LEU A 31 9.24 -3.11 -13.33
CA LEU A 31 8.48 -2.09 -12.64
C LEU A 31 6.99 -2.36 -12.86
N PHE A 32 6.28 -2.72 -11.79
CA PHE A 32 4.87 -3.06 -11.84
C PHE A 32 4.04 -1.96 -11.15
N ILE A 33 3.11 -1.34 -11.90
CA ILE A 33 2.20 -0.31 -11.38
C ILE A 33 0.81 -0.91 -11.30
N THR A 34 0.28 -1.01 -10.09
CA THR A 34 -1.04 -1.59 -9.83
C THR A 34 -1.64 -1.05 -8.53
N HIS A 35 -2.95 -1.18 -8.39
CA HIS A 35 -3.67 -0.97 -7.12
C HIS A 35 -4.05 -2.29 -6.44
N ASP A 36 -3.70 -3.43 -7.02
CA ASP A 36 -4.00 -4.76 -6.47
C ASP A 36 -2.88 -5.20 -5.53
N LEU A 37 -3.14 -5.09 -4.23
CA LEU A 37 -2.18 -5.46 -3.19
C LEU A 37 -1.90 -6.96 -3.13
N GLY A 38 -2.83 -7.81 -3.59
CA GLY A 38 -2.62 -9.25 -3.72
C GLY A 38 -1.53 -9.55 -4.76
N VAL A 39 -1.60 -8.90 -5.91
CA VAL A 39 -0.58 -9.01 -6.97
C VAL A 39 0.78 -8.50 -6.49
N ILE A 40 0.80 -7.39 -5.76
CA ILE A 40 2.05 -6.84 -5.19
C ILE A 40 2.69 -7.84 -4.24
N ASN A 41 1.91 -8.43 -3.33
CA ASN A 41 2.42 -9.41 -2.36
C ASN A 41 3.00 -10.66 -3.02
N GLU A 42 2.49 -11.06 -4.19
CA GLU A 42 2.94 -12.25 -4.92
C GLU A 42 4.17 -11.97 -5.79
N MET A 43 4.26 -10.77 -6.39
CA MET A 43 5.19 -10.47 -7.47
C MET A 43 6.38 -9.60 -7.10
N ALA A 44 6.20 -8.71 -6.12
CA ALA A 44 7.17 -7.66 -5.81
C ALA A 44 8.24 -8.12 -4.83
N ASP A 45 9.47 -7.65 -5.04
CA ASP A 45 10.54 -7.74 -4.04
C ASP A 45 10.48 -6.50 -3.12
N ASP A 46 10.29 -5.31 -3.73
CA ASP A 46 10.17 -4.02 -3.07
C ASP A 46 8.87 -3.33 -3.50
N VAL A 47 8.31 -2.54 -2.60
CA VAL A 47 7.07 -1.79 -2.82
C VAL A 47 7.29 -0.31 -2.56
N ALA A 48 6.77 0.54 -3.44
CA ALA A 48 6.64 1.97 -3.20
C ALA A 48 5.15 2.34 -3.23
N VAL A 49 4.62 2.75 -2.08
CA VAL A 49 3.25 3.23 -1.95
C VAL A 49 3.20 4.72 -2.26
N MET A 50 2.31 5.12 -3.17
CA MET A 50 2.16 6.50 -3.58
C MET A 50 0.81 7.08 -3.15
N TYR A 51 0.84 8.34 -2.73
CA TYR A 51 -0.36 9.10 -2.41
C TYR A 51 -0.20 10.57 -2.88
N CYS A 52 -1.16 11.10 -3.61
CA CYS A 52 -1.14 12.47 -4.16
C CYS A 52 0.20 12.82 -4.87
N GLY A 53 0.72 11.92 -5.71
CA GLY A 53 1.95 12.13 -6.48
C GLY A 53 3.26 11.94 -5.70
N GLN A 54 3.19 11.58 -4.41
CA GLN A 54 4.37 11.39 -3.55
C GLN A 54 4.52 9.95 -3.11
N VAL A 55 5.76 9.46 -3.00
CA VAL A 55 6.07 8.22 -2.30
C VAL A 55 5.89 8.46 -0.80
N VAL A 56 4.90 7.81 -0.20
CA VAL A 56 4.62 7.90 1.24
C VAL A 56 5.26 6.78 2.03
N GLU A 57 5.55 5.67 1.37
CA GLU A 57 6.24 4.52 1.97
C GLU A 57 7.00 3.74 0.91
N LYS A 58 8.20 3.24 1.26
CA LYS A 58 9.00 2.34 0.43
C LYS A 58 9.64 1.30 1.32
N ALA A 59 9.43 0.02 1.01
CA ALA A 59 9.98 -1.09 1.81
C ALA A 59 10.05 -2.39 1.01
N PRO A 60 10.82 -3.39 1.48
CA PRO A 60 10.65 -4.76 1.04
C PRO A 60 9.21 -5.23 1.24
N VAL A 61 8.68 -6.01 0.30
CA VAL A 61 7.27 -6.47 0.35
C VAL A 61 6.93 -7.14 1.69
N ARG A 62 7.85 -7.93 2.25
CA ARG A 62 7.69 -8.59 3.54
C ARG A 62 7.47 -7.61 4.71
N SER A 63 8.03 -6.39 4.63
CA SER A 63 7.84 -5.36 5.66
C SER A 63 6.47 -4.70 5.55
N ILE A 64 5.89 -4.59 4.35
CA ILE A 64 4.54 -4.06 4.15
C ILE A 64 3.48 -5.07 4.61
N PHE A 65 3.67 -6.34 4.26
CA PHE A 65 2.68 -7.40 4.51
C PHE A 65 2.98 -8.22 5.77
N GLY A 66 4.12 -8.02 6.42
CA GLY A 66 4.52 -8.67 7.67
C GLY A 66 3.82 -8.10 8.90
N ASP A 67 3.88 -8.83 10.00
CA ASP A 67 3.37 -8.39 11.29
C ASP A 67 4.37 -7.45 11.98
N ASN A 68 3.85 -6.52 12.78
CA ASN A 68 4.64 -5.59 13.60
C ASN A 68 5.56 -4.61 12.85
N SER A 69 5.34 -4.36 11.56
CA SER A 69 6.08 -3.36 10.79
C SER A 69 5.56 -1.95 11.03
N TYR A 70 6.45 -0.95 10.91
CA TYR A 70 6.04 0.45 10.90
C TYR A 70 5.40 0.78 9.57
N LEU A 71 4.19 1.30 9.58
CA LEU A 71 3.44 1.63 8.38
C LEU A 71 3.06 3.11 8.33
N HIS A 72 3.02 3.65 7.11
CA HIS A 72 2.31 4.90 6.89
C HIS A 72 0.80 4.68 7.12
N PRO A 73 0.06 5.60 7.78
CA PRO A 73 -1.37 5.44 8.03
C PRO A 73 -2.24 5.20 6.79
N TYR A 74 -1.80 5.64 5.61
CA TYR A 74 -2.46 5.31 4.34
C TYR A 74 -2.27 3.85 3.96
N THR A 75 -1.04 3.33 4.07
CA THR A 75 -0.73 1.91 3.81
C THR A 75 -1.47 1.00 4.77
N GLU A 76 -1.49 1.38 6.06
CA GLU A 76 -2.31 0.71 7.09
C GLU A 76 -3.77 0.60 6.65
N GLY A 77 -4.38 1.73 6.25
CA GLY A 77 -5.76 1.77 5.78
C GLY A 77 -6.02 0.92 4.53
N LEU A 78 -5.08 0.89 3.59
CA LEU A 78 -5.17 0.02 2.41
C LEU A 78 -5.17 -1.47 2.79
N LEU A 79 -4.30 -1.87 3.70
CA LEU A 79 -4.19 -3.26 4.16
C LEU A 79 -5.43 -3.71 4.93
N TYR A 80 -6.04 -2.83 5.74
CA TYR A 80 -7.32 -3.12 6.44
C TYR A 80 -8.53 -3.12 5.51
N SER A 81 -8.41 -2.55 4.32
CA SER A 81 -9.48 -2.58 3.31
C SER A 81 -9.50 -3.87 2.48
N ILE A 82 -8.53 -4.77 2.66
CA ILE A 82 -8.47 -6.06 1.95
C ILE A 82 -9.24 -7.12 2.75
N PRO A 83 -10.21 -7.82 2.13
CA PRO A 83 -10.83 -8.98 2.77
C PRO A 83 -9.78 -10.08 3.02
N ARG A 84 -9.68 -10.56 4.24
CA ARG A 84 -8.86 -11.73 4.57
C ARG A 84 -9.70 -12.99 4.42
N LEU A 85 -9.06 -14.13 4.14
CA LEU A 85 -9.75 -15.42 4.01
C LEU A 85 -10.45 -15.85 5.31
N ASP A 86 -9.93 -15.39 6.44
CA ASP A 86 -10.45 -15.64 7.80
C ASP A 86 -11.40 -14.54 8.29
N THR A 87 -11.67 -13.50 7.48
CA THR A 87 -12.62 -12.45 7.85
C THR A 87 -14.04 -13.02 7.88
N PRO A 88 -14.75 -13.02 9.04
CA PRO A 88 -16.12 -13.52 9.11
C PRO A 88 -17.03 -12.80 8.13
N THR A 89 -17.93 -13.54 7.49
CA THR A 89 -18.94 -12.99 6.59
C THR A 89 -19.82 -11.99 7.32
N GLY A 90 -19.90 -10.75 6.78
CA GLY A 90 -20.73 -9.68 7.37
C GLY A 90 -19.95 -8.59 8.12
N ILE A 91 -18.63 -8.72 8.30
CA ILE A 91 -17.82 -7.62 8.82
C ILE A 91 -17.64 -6.57 7.71
N ARG A 92 -18.01 -5.33 8.01
CA ARG A 92 -17.76 -4.19 7.13
C ARG A 92 -16.28 -3.84 7.20
N LEU A 93 -15.58 -3.96 6.06
CA LEU A 93 -14.19 -3.53 5.95
C LEU A 93 -14.08 -2.03 6.21
N GLU A 94 -13.03 -1.62 6.93
CA GLU A 94 -12.76 -0.20 7.19
C GLU A 94 -12.26 0.47 5.91
N ALA A 95 -13.11 1.28 5.29
CA ALA A 95 -12.68 2.14 4.21
C ALA A 95 -11.98 3.39 4.77
N ILE A 96 -10.93 3.86 4.09
CA ILE A 96 -10.27 5.12 4.44
C ILE A 96 -11.28 6.27 4.24
N PRO A 97 -11.64 7.03 5.30
CA PRO A 97 -12.66 8.06 5.21
C PRO A 97 -12.23 9.25 4.35
N GLY A 98 -13.20 10.03 3.89
CA GLY A 98 -12.99 11.28 3.15
C GLY A 98 -12.57 11.08 1.70
N ALA A 99 -12.51 12.19 0.96
CA ALA A 99 -12.11 12.22 -0.45
C ALA A 99 -10.59 12.47 -0.59
N VAL A 100 -10.01 12.00 -1.69
CA VAL A 100 -8.63 12.34 -2.05
C VAL A 100 -8.57 13.82 -2.40
N PRO A 101 -7.61 14.61 -1.86
CA PRO A 101 -7.45 16.01 -2.19
C PRO A 101 -7.30 16.23 -3.70
N HIS A 102 -7.87 17.31 -4.21
CA HIS A 102 -7.72 17.67 -5.61
C HIS A 102 -6.25 18.05 -5.90
N PRO A 103 -5.68 17.65 -7.05
CA PRO A 103 -4.28 17.94 -7.38
C PRO A 103 -3.91 19.44 -7.36
N LEU A 104 -4.88 20.32 -7.62
CA LEU A 104 -4.69 21.78 -7.58
C LEU A 104 -4.93 22.40 -6.19
N ASP A 105 -5.37 21.59 -5.21
CA ASP A 105 -5.67 22.06 -3.84
C ASP A 105 -5.11 21.06 -2.81
N LEU A 106 -3.81 20.83 -2.90
CA LEU A 106 -3.12 19.92 -1.97
C LEU A 106 -2.87 20.61 -0.63
N PRO A 107 -3.00 19.90 0.50
CA PRO A 107 -2.63 20.39 1.82
C PRO A 107 -1.17 20.88 1.85
N LYS A 108 -0.90 21.97 2.60
CA LYS A 108 0.46 22.50 2.80
C LYS A 108 1.36 21.48 3.51
N GLY A 109 0.83 20.81 4.53
CA GLY A 109 1.53 19.80 5.29
C GLY A 109 1.43 18.41 4.66
N CYS A 110 1.34 17.40 5.49
CA CYS A 110 1.16 16.01 5.05
C CYS A 110 -0.08 15.88 4.15
N LYS A 111 0.10 15.36 2.93
CA LYS A 111 -0.99 15.25 1.94
C LYS A 111 -2.11 14.32 2.42
N PHE A 112 -1.79 13.39 3.30
CA PHE A 112 -2.78 12.47 3.87
C PHE A 112 -3.46 13.01 5.15
N ALA A 113 -2.98 14.12 5.75
CA ALA A 113 -3.50 14.66 7.01
C ALA A 113 -5.02 14.83 7.06
N PRO A 114 -5.73 15.31 6.00
CA PRO A 114 -7.20 15.45 6.03
C PRO A 114 -7.96 14.13 6.22
N ARG A 115 -7.34 13.00 5.91
CA ARG A 115 -7.94 11.65 5.97
C ARG A 115 -7.31 10.76 7.03
N CYS A 116 -6.26 11.27 7.69
CA CYS A 116 -5.49 10.49 8.66
C CYS A 116 -6.16 10.54 10.03
N LYS A 117 -6.54 9.39 10.57
CA LYS A 117 -7.11 9.28 11.92
C LYS A 117 -6.12 9.67 13.05
N TYR A 118 -4.83 9.75 12.73
CA TYR A 118 -3.75 10.10 13.64
C TYR A 118 -3.18 11.51 13.41
N ALA A 119 -3.82 12.33 12.56
CA ALA A 119 -3.30 13.65 12.21
C ALA A 119 -3.24 14.57 13.43
N THR A 120 -2.09 15.23 13.57
CA THR A 120 -1.85 16.31 14.55
C THR A 120 -1.76 17.67 13.84
N ASP A 121 -1.68 18.76 14.59
CA ASP A 121 -1.49 20.10 14.01
C ASP A 121 -0.17 20.18 13.23
N LYS A 122 0.89 19.54 13.73
CA LYS A 122 2.17 19.44 13.01
C LYS A 122 1.98 18.82 11.62
N CYS A 123 1.14 17.77 11.49
CA CYS A 123 0.85 17.14 10.21
C CYS A 123 0.10 18.05 9.23
N ARG A 124 -0.68 19.03 9.75
CA ARG A 124 -1.41 20.01 8.93
C ARG A 124 -0.53 21.14 8.45
N GLU A 125 0.47 21.50 9.24
CA GLU A 125 1.34 22.65 8.99
C GLU A 125 2.60 22.29 8.23
N MET A 126 3.16 21.10 8.48
CA MET A 126 4.46 20.66 7.95
C MET A 126 4.33 19.38 7.12
N GLU A 127 5.10 19.32 6.04
CA GLU A 127 5.23 18.10 5.25
C GLU A 127 6.32 17.21 5.86
N PRO A 128 6.03 15.92 6.15
CA PRO A 128 7.05 15.00 6.64
C PRO A 128 8.01 14.59 5.53
N GLU A 129 9.27 14.41 5.89
CA GLU A 129 10.27 13.82 5.00
C GLU A 129 10.12 12.29 4.94
N LEU A 130 10.68 11.69 3.88
CA LEU A 130 10.75 10.24 3.74
C LEU A 130 11.96 9.74 4.54
N ASN A 131 11.74 9.24 5.74
CA ASN A 131 12.79 8.81 6.66
C ASN A 131 12.80 7.29 6.83
N GLU A 132 13.98 6.74 7.04
CA GLU A 132 14.15 5.33 7.35
C GLU A 132 13.69 5.05 8.78
N VAL A 133 12.76 4.09 8.93
CA VAL A 133 12.22 3.65 10.23
C VAL A 133 12.78 2.30 10.65
N GLU A 134 13.16 1.48 9.69
CA GLU A 134 13.86 0.21 9.84
C GLU A 134 14.77 0.02 8.62
N PRO A 135 15.80 -0.84 8.67
CA PRO A 135 16.72 -1.04 7.54
C PRO A 135 15.98 -1.35 6.23
N GLY A 136 16.13 -0.44 5.24
CA GLY A 136 15.47 -0.51 3.94
C GLY A 136 13.98 -0.14 3.93
N HIS A 137 13.41 0.27 5.07
CA HIS A 137 12.02 0.68 5.18
C HIS A 137 11.90 2.19 5.43
N MET A 138 11.40 2.90 4.44
CA MET A 138 11.27 4.36 4.43
C MET A 138 9.80 4.73 4.57
N VAL A 139 9.48 5.67 5.48
CA VAL A 139 8.10 6.15 5.73
C VAL A 139 8.06 7.67 5.78
N ARG A 140 7.15 8.28 5.01
CA ARG A 140 6.91 9.73 5.01
C ARG A 140 5.83 10.09 6.03
N CYS A 141 6.17 9.97 7.31
CA CYS A 141 5.24 10.24 8.41
C CYS A 141 6.01 10.70 9.65
N PHE A 142 5.45 11.67 10.41
CA PHE A 142 6.03 12.06 11.70
C PHE A 142 5.80 11.02 12.79
N TYR A 143 4.75 10.19 12.64
CA TYR A 143 4.29 9.22 13.63
C TYR A 143 3.92 7.89 12.96
N PRO A 144 4.90 7.20 12.33
CA PRO A 144 4.62 5.92 11.71
C PRO A 144 4.06 4.95 12.76
N LYS A 145 3.05 4.20 12.38
CA LYS A 145 2.38 3.27 13.30
C LYS A 145 2.95 1.88 13.14
N LYS A 146 3.20 1.25 14.28
CA LYS A 146 3.50 -0.18 14.29
C LYS A 146 2.19 -0.92 14.06
N GLY A 147 2.10 -1.61 12.92
CA GLY A 147 0.91 -2.37 12.55
C GLY A 147 0.74 -3.56 13.47
N GLU A 148 -0.28 -3.55 14.31
CA GLU A 148 -0.75 -4.74 15.02
C GLU A 148 -1.80 -5.40 14.15
N ARG A 149 -1.43 -6.47 13.46
CA ARG A 149 -2.39 -7.34 12.78
C ARG A 149 -2.80 -8.43 13.74
N ASN A 150 -3.91 -8.22 14.44
CA ASN A 150 -4.61 -9.29 15.14
C ASN A 150 -5.36 -10.18 14.16
#